data_656152cfdd18d377f2a2debf068aa3c9
#
_entry.id   656152cfdd18d377f2a2debf068aa3c9
#
_cell.length_a   1.000
_cell.length_b   1.000
_cell.length_c   1.000
_cell.angle_alpha   90.00
_cell.angle_beta   90.00
_cell.angle_gamma   90.00
#
_symmetry.space_group_name_H-M   'P 1'
#
loop_
_entity.id
_entity.type
_entity.pdbx_description
1 polymer ?
#
loop_
_entity_poly.entity_id
_entity_poly.type
_entity_poly.pdbx_seq_one_letter_code
_entity_poly.pdbx_strand_id
1 'polypeptide(L)'
;TPTFFLVMPNIAIAYKQSMTFITPVDASATEIQQITEIFDELGESLIMEERLFPAATAMSCAIAYAMRYVRANVEGGVEMGFKAKDAQKIVLQTIKGAVELLQETGEHPEAAIDKVTTPGGCTIKGLNTMEQGGFTSAVINGLLAGKR
;
A
#
# COMPACT_ATOMS: atom_id res chain seq x y z
N THR A 1 10.98 -13.28 32.49
CA THR A 1 9.87 -13.53 31.53
C THR A 1 10.48 -13.75 30.15
N PRO A 2 10.07 -14.75 29.37
CA PRO A 2 10.62 -14.94 28.03
C PRO A 2 10.22 -13.77 27.12
N THR A 3 11.17 -13.28 26.35
CA THR A 3 10.94 -12.28 25.29
C THR A 3 10.31 -12.96 24.09
N PHE A 4 9.30 -12.34 23.49
CA PHE A 4 8.78 -12.74 22.19
C PHE A 4 8.24 -11.55 21.38
N PHE A 5 8.02 -11.79 20.10
CA PHE A 5 7.51 -10.80 19.16
C PHE A 5 6.32 -11.38 18.40
N LEU A 6 5.29 -10.56 18.26
CA LEU A 6 4.24 -10.81 17.28
C LEU A 6 4.69 -10.15 15.95
N VAL A 7 4.82 -10.94 14.91
CA VAL A 7 5.34 -10.45 13.62
C VAL A 7 4.37 -10.80 12.51
N MET A 8 4.02 -9.80 11.70
CA MET A 8 3.08 -9.96 10.59
C MET A 8 3.66 -9.36 9.32
N PRO A 9 4.35 -10.17 8.49
CA PRO A 9 4.76 -9.78 7.14
C PRO A 9 3.60 -9.94 6.14
N ASN A 10 3.83 -9.57 4.89
CA ASN A 10 2.95 -9.93 3.78
C ASN A 10 3.69 -10.74 2.71
N ILE A 11 2.97 -11.19 1.67
CA ILE A 11 3.53 -12.07 0.63
C ILE A 11 4.65 -11.41 -0.21
N ALA A 12 4.74 -10.09 -0.22
CA ALA A 12 5.81 -9.38 -0.92
C ALA A 12 7.20 -9.61 -0.29
N ILE A 13 7.26 -10.26 0.87
CA ILE A 13 8.53 -10.68 1.50
C ILE A 13 9.36 -11.57 0.57
N ALA A 14 8.73 -12.34 -0.31
CA ALA A 14 9.42 -13.15 -1.32
C ALA A 14 10.31 -12.32 -2.26
N TYR A 15 10.04 -11.03 -2.38
CA TYR A 15 10.79 -10.08 -3.22
C TYR A 15 11.44 -8.96 -2.41
N LYS A 16 11.58 -9.14 -1.08
CA LYS A 16 12.14 -8.14 -0.16
C LYS A 16 11.40 -6.79 -0.19
N GLN A 17 10.08 -6.86 -0.30
CA GLN A 17 9.17 -5.70 -0.37
C GLN A 17 8.00 -5.83 0.60
N SER A 18 8.18 -6.57 1.69
CA SER A 18 7.16 -6.69 2.73
C SER A 18 7.03 -5.37 3.51
N MET A 19 5.82 -5.02 3.90
CA MET A 19 5.59 -4.19 5.06
C MET A 19 5.34 -5.13 6.24
N THR A 20 6.26 -5.18 7.20
CA THR A 20 6.21 -6.10 8.34
C THR A 20 5.87 -5.35 9.62
N PHE A 21 4.77 -5.71 10.25
CA PHE A 21 4.39 -5.18 11.56
C PHE A 21 5.01 -6.02 12.67
N ILE A 22 5.60 -5.37 13.68
CA ILE A 22 6.29 -6.02 14.78
C ILE A 22 5.78 -5.44 16.10
N THR A 23 5.25 -6.31 16.97
CA THR A 23 4.86 -5.96 18.34
C THR A 23 5.77 -6.68 19.32
N PRO A 24 6.66 -5.97 20.04
CA PRO A 24 7.50 -6.58 21.06
C PRO A 24 6.70 -6.86 22.33
N VAL A 25 6.99 -7.98 22.99
CA VAL A 25 6.45 -8.34 24.31
C VAL A 25 7.61 -8.65 25.25
N ASP A 26 7.74 -7.84 26.29
CA ASP A 26 8.83 -7.92 27.29
C ASP A 26 10.23 -7.90 26.66
N ALA A 27 10.41 -7.18 25.56
CA ALA A 27 11.65 -7.09 24.81
C ALA A 27 12.49 -5.88 25.20
N SER A 28 13.80 -6.07 25.28
CA SER A 28 14.77 -5.00 25.43
C SER A 28 14.95 -4.20 24.14
N ALA A 29 15.48 -2.99 24.24
CA ALA A 29 15.80 -2.15 23.08
C ALA A 29 16.75 -2.86 22.10
N THR A 30 17.72 -3.61 22.59
CA THR A 30 18.68 -4.38 21.76
C THR A 30 17.97 -5.48 20.98
N GLU A 31 17.06 -6.23 21.60
CA GLU A 31 16.29 -7.29 20.96
C GLU A 31 15.34 -6.71 19.91
N ILE A 32 14.70 -5.57 20.19
CA ILE A 32 13.86 -4.85 19.23
C ILE A 32 14.68 -4.41 18.01
N GLN A 33 15.88 -3.87 18.22
CA GLN A 33 16.77 -3.48 17.14
C GLN A 33 17.15 -4.69 16.27
N GLN A 34 17.54 -5.80 16.87
CA GLN A 34 17.94 -7.01 16.16
C GLN A 34 16.82 -7.57 15.26
N ILE A 35 15.59 -7.64 15.77
CA ILE A 35 14.47 -8.13 14.97
C ILE A 35 14.12 -7.16 13.84
N THR A 36 14.20 -5.84 14.09
CA THR A 36 13.96 -4.80 13.09
C THR A 36 14.95 -4.91 11.94
N GLU A 37 16.24 -5.03 12.24
CA GLU A 37 17.30 -5.19 11.23
C GLU A 37 17.06 -6.41 10.32
N ILE A 38 16.61 -7.54 10.89
CA ILE A 38 16.28 -8.74 10.10
C ILE A 38 15.16 -8.46 9.10
N PHE A 39 14.06 -7.82 9.54
CA PHE A 39 12.91 -7.59 8.67
C PHE A 39 13.10 -6.42 7.71
N ASP A 40 13.95 -5.46 8.03
CA ASP A 40 14.31 -4.35 7.11
C ASP A 40 15.17 -4.84 5.93
N GLU A 41 15.84 -5.97 6.04
CA GLU A 41 16.45 -6.65 4.88
C GLU A 41 15.41 -7.30 3.94
N LEU A 42 14.18 -7.49 4.42
CA LEU A 42 13.09 -8.14 3.71
C LEU A 42 11.98 -7.18 3.27
N GLY A 43 12.22 -5.87 3.39
CA GLY A 43 11.32 -4.78 3.06
C GLY A 43 11.42 -3.66 4.07
N GLU A 44 10.28 -3.18 4.55
CA GLU A 44 10.17 -2.18 5.61
C GLU A 44 9.49 -2.82 6.83
N SER A 45 9.88 -2.40 8.03
CA SER A 45 9.23 -2.82 9.26
C SER A 45 8.67 -1.65 10.06
N LEU A 46 7.66 -1.91 10.87
CA LEU A 46 7.05 -0.95 11.78
C LEU A 46 6.86 -1.58 13.15
N ILE A 47 7.51 -1.01 14.16
CA ILE A 47 7.24 -1.35 15.56
C ILE A 47 5.94 -0.69 15.98
N MET A 48 5.02 -1.45 16.53
CA MET A 48 3.71 -0.95 16.94
C MET A 48 3.23 -1.53 18.27
N GLU A 49 2.28 -0.86 18.88
CA GLU A 49 1.59 -1.33 20.06
C GLU A 49 0.61 -2.46 19.74
N GLU A 50 0.46 -3.43 20.64
CA GLU A 50 -0.42 -4.59 20.47
C GLU A 50 -1.87 -4.20 20.18
N ARG A 51 -2.36 -3.10 20.78
CA ARG A 51 -3.73 -2.61 20.53
C ARG A 51 -4.03 -2.28 19.07
N LEU A 52 -3.00 -2.02 18.26
CA LEU A 52 -3.14 -1.73 16.82
C LEU A 52 -3.11 -2.99 15.94
N PHE A 53 -2.87 -4.16 16.52
CA PHE A 53 -2.74 -5.40 15.76
C PHE A 53 -3.95 -5.71 14.86
N PRO A 54 -5.22 -5.54 15.33
CA PRO A 54 -6.38 -5.72 14.45
C PRO A 54 -6.41 -4.77 13.26
N ALA A 55 -6.03 -3.50 13.47
CA ALA A 55 -5.94 -2.51 12.38
C ALA A 55 -4.78 -2.83 11.43
N ALA A 56 -3.63 -3.24 11.95
CA ALA A 56 -2.49 -3.69 11.16
C ALA A 56 -2.84 -4.89 10.27
N THR A 57 -3.65 -5.83 10.78
CA THR A 57 -4.16 -6.95 9.99
C THR A 57 -4.95 -6.46 8.77
N ALA A 58 -5.86 -5.50 8.96
CA ALA A 58 -6.61 -4.90 7.86
C ALA A 58 -5.68 -4.18 6.87
N MET A 59 -4.72 -3.41 7.36
CA MET A 59 -3.73 -2.72 6.52
C MET A 59 -2.85 -3.69 5.73
N SER A 60 -2.47 -4.82 6.30
CA SER A 60 -1.73 -5.87 5.59
C SER A 60 -2.55 -6.48 4.45
N CYS A 61 -3.86 -6.65 4.64
CA CYS A 61 -4.76 -7.11 3.58
C CYS A 61 -4.86 -6.12 2.40
N ALA A 62 -4.49 -4.87 2.59
CA ALA A 62 -4.54 -3.84 1.55
C ALA A 62 -3.66 -4.15 0.33
N ILE A 63 -2.70 -5.07 0.44
CA ILE A 63 -1.96 -5.59 -0.73
C ILE A 63 -2.92 -6.18 -1.78
N ALA A 64 -3.97 -6.88 -1.35
CA ALA A 64 -4.99 -7.40 -2.25
C ALA A 64 -5.83 -6.28 -2.88
N TYR A 65 -6.09 -5.20 -2.14
CA TYR A 65 -6.82 -4.04 -2.65
C TYR A 65 -6.00 -3.29 -3.69
N ALA A 66 -4.69 -3.15 -3.48
CA ALA A 66 -3.78 -2.62 -4.50
C ALA A 66 -3.77 -3.47 -5.77
N MET A 67 -3.75 -4.80 -5.65
CA MET A 67 -3.87 -5.71 -6.79
C MET A 67 -5.22 -5.57 -7.51
N ARG A 68 -6.32 -5.34 -6.79
CA ARG A 68 -7.64 -5.06 -7.38
C ARG A 68 -7.64 -3.74 -8.15
N TYR A 69 -7.00 -2.71 -7.62
CA TYR A 69 -6.82 -1.44 -8.33
C TYR A 69 -6.00 -1.63 -9.62
N VAL A 70 -4.90 -2.40 -9.56
CA VAL A 70 -4.13 -2.77 -10.76
C VAL A 70 -5.04 -3.45 -11.78
N ARG A 71 -5.83 -4.45 -11.38
CA ARG A 71 -6.73 -5.18 -12.28
C ARG A 71 -7.74 -4.25 -12.95
N ALA A 72 -8.38 -3.37 -12.18
CA ALA A 72 -9.36 -2.41 -12.74
C ALA A 72 -8.71 -1.48 -13.77
N ASN A 73 -7.49 -0.98 -13.51
CA ASN A 73 -6.76 -0.16 -14.48
C ASN A 73 -6.43 -0.95 -15.76
N VAL A 74 -6.03 -2.22 -15.63
CA VAL A 74 -5.76 -3.07 -16.80
C VAL A 74 -7.03 -3.26 -17.64
N GLU A 75 -8.18 -3.52 -16.99
CA GLU A 75 -9.48 -3.64 -17.66
C GLU A 75 -9.84 -2.35 -18.42
N GLY A 76 -9.68 -1.19 -17.79
CA GLY A 76 -9.86 0.09 -18.45
C GLY A 76 -8.90 0.30 -19.64
N GLY A 77 -7.65 -0.10 -19.50
CA GLY A 77 -6.67 -0.07 -20.58
C GLY A 77 -7.08 -0.93 -21.78
N VAL A 78 -7.61 -2.12 -21.52
CA VAL A 78 -8.13 -3.02 -22.55
C VAL A 78 -9.35 -2.41 -23.25
N GLU A 79 -10.26 -1.81 -22.51
CA GLU A 79 -11.43 -1.13 -23.06
C GLU A 79 -11.04 0.05 -23.98
N MET A 80 -9.93 0.73 -23.65
CA MET A 80 -9.36 1.79 -24.49
C MET A 80 -8.57 1.28 -25.71
N GLY A 81 -8.37 -0.03 -25.86
CA GLY A 81 -7.74 -0.64 -27.04
C GLY A 81 -6.33 -1.20 -26.84
N PHE A 82 -5.77 -1.16 -25.63
CA PHE A 82 -4.49 -1.81 -25.35
C PHE A 82 -4.64 -3.34 -25.25
N LYS A 83 -3.63 -4.08 -25.69
CA LYS A 83 -3.54 -5.49 -25.36
C LYS A 83 -3.36 -5.67 -23.84
N ALA A 84 -3.98 -6.69 -23.25
CA ALA A 84 -3.95 -6.90 -21.80
C ALA A 84 -2.51 -6.92 -21.23
N LYS A 85 -1.56 -7.54 -21.94
CA LYS A 85 -0.15 -7.61 -21.52
C LYS A 85 0.50 -6.22 -21.49
N ASP A 86 0.22 -5.38 -22.47
CA ASP A 86 0.76 -4.02 -22.54
C ASP A 86 0.11 -3.13 -21.47
N ALA A 87 -1.22 -3.23 -21.32
CA ALA A 87 -1.95 -2.54 -20.26
C ALA A 87 -1.39 -2.88 -18.86
N GLN A 88 -1.12 -4.16 -18.59
CA GLN A 88 -0.53 -4.57 -17.31
C GLN A 88 0.86 -3.98 -17.10
N LYS A 89 1.72 -3.99 -18.11
CA LYS A 89 3.06 -3.37 -18.04
C LYS A 89 2.97 -1.88 -17.74
N ILE A 90 2.10 -1.17 -18.44
CA ILE A 90 1.87 0.27 -18.25
C ILE A 90 1.41 0.54 -16.81
N VAL A 91 0.38 -0.15 -16.35
CA VAL A 91 -0.23 0.08 -15.04
C VAL A 91 0.77 -0.19 -13.92
N LEU A 92 1.48 -1.32 -13.96
CA LEU A 92 2.46 -1.67 -12.93
C LEU A 92 3.58 -0.62 -12.83
N GLN A 93 4.12 -0.18 -13.95
CA GLN A 93 5.19 0.82 -13.94
C GLN A 93 4.68 2.20 -13.50
N THR A 94 3.46 2.57 -13.87
CA THR A 94 2.85 3.85 -13.47
C THR A 94 2.60 3.89 -11.96
N ILE A 95 2.05 2.83 -11.39
CA ILE A 95 1.81 2.74 -9.93
C ILE A 95 3.14 2.71 -9.16
N LYS A 96 4.12 1.95 -9.64
CA LYS A 96 5.45 1.94 -9.05
C LYS A 96 6.06 3.34 -9.02
N GLY A 97 5.96 4.08 -10.12
CA GLY A 97 6.45 5.46 -10.20
C GLY A 97 5.73 6.39 -9.23
N ALA A 98 4.41 6.27 -9.07
CA ALA A 98 3.64 7.06 -8.12
C ALA A 98 4.06 6.78 -6.67
N VAL A 99 4.28 5.53 -6.31
CA VAL A 99 4.76 5.13 -4.98
C VAL A 99 6.16 5.70 -4.74
N GLU A 100 7.08 5.53 -5.68
CA GLU A 100 8.45 6.05 -5.61
C GLU A 100 8.47 7.58 -5.40
N LEU A 101 7.66 8.32 -6.18
CA LEU A 101 7.54 9.78 -6.04
C LEU A 101 7.11 10.19 -4.63
N LEU A 102 6.12 9.52 -4.05
CA LEU A 102 5.65 9.83 -2.71
C LEU A 102 6.68 9.47 -1.63
N GLN A 103 7.39 8.36 -1.78
CA GLN A 103 8.43 7.94 -0.84
C GLN A 103 9.63 8.88 -0.87
N GLU A 104 10.11 9.24 -2.05
CA GLU A 104 11.28 10.10 -2.22
C GLU A 104 11.01 11.56 -1.81
N THR A 105 9.84 12.08 -2.11
CA THR A 105 9.50 13.49 -1.78
C THR A 105 8.96 13.67 -0.37
N GLY A 106 8.36 12.64 0.22
CA GLY A 106 7.63 12.75 1.48
C GLY A 106 6.40 13.66 1.40
N GLU A 107 5.95 13.99 0.19
CA GLU A 107 4.86 14.94 -0.05
C GLU A 107 3.51 14.32 0.28
N HIS A 108 2.57 15.15 0.71
CA HIS A 108 1.19 14.72 0.91
C HIS A 108 0.58 14.26 -0.43
N PRO A 109 -0.12 13.10 -0.48
CA PRO A 109 -0.66 12.57 -1.74
C PRO A 109 -1.53 13.55 -2.53
N GLU A 110 -2.38 14.33 -1.85
CA GLU A 110 -3.23 15.33 -2.53
C GLU A 110 -2.41 16.46 -3.16
N ALA A 111 -1.34 16.91 -2.52
CA ALA A 111 -0.43 17.90 -3.11
C ALA A 111 0.29 17.35 -4.34
N ALA A 112 0.66 16.07 -4.33
CA ALA A 112 1.25 15.40 -5.49
C ALA A 112 0.23 15.25 -6.63
N ILE A 113 -1.02 14.97 -6.34
CA ILE A 113 -2.13 14.92 -7.31
C ILE A 113 -2.29 16.27 -8.00
N ASP A 114 -2.28 17.37 -7.24
CA ASP A 114 -2.43 18.72 -7.81
C ASP A 114 -1.36 19.04 -8.85
N LYS A 115 -0.14 18.54 -8.69
CA LYS A 115 0.96 18.75 -9.63
C LYS A 115 0.76 18.06 -10.99
N VAL A 116 -0.03 16.99 -11.02
CA VAL A 116 -0.28 16.20 -12.22
C VAL A 116 -1.68 16.41 -12.79
N THR A 117 -2.44 17.35 -12.23
CA THR A 117 -3.75 17.76 -12.71
C THR A 117 -3.70 19.14 -13.32
N THR A 118 -4.07 19.26 -14.60
CA THR A 118 -4.12 20.53 -15.32
C THR A 118 -5.57 20.98 -15.53
N PRO A 119 -5.83 22.31 -15.59
CA PRO A 119 -7.18 22.82 -15.86
C PRO A 119 -7.81 22.20 -17.11
N GLY A 120 -8.97 21.55 -16.94
CA GLY A 120 -9.70 20.88 -18.02
C GLY A 120 -9.06 19.61 -18.57
N GLY A 121 -7.96 19.15 -17.95
CA GLY A 121 -7.22 17.97 -18.39
C GLY A 121 -7.94 16.63 -18.15
N CYS A 122 -7.39 15.55 -18.68
CA CYS A 122 -7.98 14.21 -18.54
C CYS A 122 -7.85 13.67 -17.10
N THR A 123 -6.78 14.02 -16.39
CA THR A 123 -6.53 13.53 -15.04
C THR A 123 -7.63 13.94 -14.06
N ILE A 124 -7.97 15.23 -14.01
CA ILE A 124 -9.02 15.71 -13.10
C ILE A 124 -10.41 15.14 -13.45
N LYS A 125 -10.70 14.95 -14.73
CA LYS A 125 -11.96 14.31 -15.16
C LYS A 125 -12.04 12.86 -14.70
N GLY A 126 -10.93 12.12 -14.82
CA GLY A 126 -10.84 10.74 -14.33
C GLY A 126 -11.01 10.65 -12.82
N LEU A 127 -10.30 11.49 -12.05
CA LEU A 127 -10.41 11.53 -10.59
C LEU A 127 -11.84 11.83 -10.14
N ASN A 128 -12.47 12.85 -10.70
CA ASN A 128 -13.84 13.21 -10.35
C ASN A 128 -14.84 12.09 -10.69
N THR A 129 -14.65 11.41 -11.81
CA THR A 129 -15.49 10.26 -12.20
C THR A 129 -15.32 9.09 -11.24
N MET A 130 -14.09 8.78 -10.85
CA MET A 130 -13.81 7.74 -9.84
C MET A 130 -14.46 8.09 -8.49
N GLU A 131 -14.36 9.34 -8.06
CA GLU A 131 -14.93 9.77 -6.79
C GLU A 131 -16.48 9.78 -6.82
N GLN A 132 -17.11 10.13 -7.94
CA GLN A 132 -18.56 9.95 -8.14
C GLN A 132 -19.00 8.50 -8.00
N GLY A 133 -18.14 7.56 -8.40
CA GLY A 133 -18.32 6.11 -8.18
C GLY A 133 -18.07 5.65 -6.74
N GLY A 134 -17.65 6.55 -5.84
CA GLY A 134 -17.41 6.27 -4.43
C GLY A 134 -16.04 5.65 -4.13
N PHE A 135 -15.01 5.97 -4.92
CA PHE A 135 -13.68 5.35 -4.79
C PHE A 135 -13.10 5.48 -3.39
N THR A 136 -12.99 6.67 -2.85
CA THR A 136 -12.42 6.90 -1.51
C THR A 136 -13.22 6.17 -0.43
N SER A 137 -14.55 6.26 -0.48
CA SER A 137 -15.44 5.57 0.44
C SER A 137 -15.30 4.05 0.37
N ALA A 138 -15.19 3.49 -0.82
CA ALA A 138 -15.02 2.05 -1.02
C ALA A 138 -13.72 1.54 -0.41
N VAL A 139 -12.61 2.28 -0.58
CA VAL A 139 -11.30 1.93 0.01
C VAL A 139 -11.36 1.98 1.54
N ILE A 140 -11.87 3.06 2.10
CA ILE A 140 -11.99 3.22 3.57
C ILE A 140 -12.87 2.13 4.16
N ASN A 141 -14.06 1.90 3.59
CA ASN A 141 -14.98 0.89 4.08
C ASN A 141 -14.42 -0.53 3.95
N GLY A 142 -13.66 -0.81 2.90
CA GLY A 142 -12.96 -2.08 2.73
C GLY A 142 -11.95 -2.34 3.84
N LEU A 143 -11.15 -1.35 4.20
CA LEU A 143 -10.21 -1.42 5.33
C LEU A 143 -10.92 -1.63 6.66
N LEU A 144 -11.98 -0.86 6.93
CA LEU A 144 -12.75 -0.98 8.16
C LEU A 144 -13.43 -2.35 8.30
N ALA A 145 -13.95 -2.90 7.20
CA ALA A 145 -14.54 -4.25 7.17
C ALA A 145 -13.50 -5.36 7.45
N GLY A 146 -12.24 -5.14 7.11
CA GLY A 146 -11.13 -6.07 7.35
C GLY A 146 -10.59 -6.03 8.79
N LYS A 147 -10.93 -5.02 9.58
CA LYS A 147 -10.51 -4.92 10.98
C LYS A 147 -11.24 -5.97 11.82
N ARG A 148 -10.49 -6.83 12.48
CA ARG A 148 -11.01 -7.91 13.35
C ARG A 148 -10.74 -7.62 14.83
#